data_316230f31d18319667a3f5c35fbf6675
#
_entry.id   316230f31d18319667a3f5c35fbf6675
#
_cell.length_a   1.000
_cell.length_b   1.000
_cell.length_c   1.000
_cell.angle_alpha   90.00
_cell.angle_beta   90.00
_cell.angle_gamma   90.00
#
_symmetry.space_group_name_H-M   'P 1'
#
loop_
_entity.id
_entity.type
_entity.pdbx_description
1 polymer ?
#
loop_
_entity_poly.entity_id
_entity_poly.type
_entity_poly.pdbx_seq_one_letter_code
_entity_poly.pdbx_strand_id
1 'polypeptide(L)'
;MHKGKLTNVNPPRITTEPNNVDLYSCTQLKDMIARGVIKHEADTFAKVCDDYIEELCKNGRIKYANMLSDTKRYFGEFAKGDVGLADITPDFIELFSSYINRKNWSDATKGIVLRNVRTIINKAIKRRLVSYAINPFISCKIPQPPVRDASLSVETLRKILHSEPDSRYMQISRDIFALSFYLGGINMIDLVNIKFDNEYVVSFSREKVKGRTASNNEIKLHINDAARVILSRWVDKRTMKLNFGYNFGYENFRRHISRGVVKLAKNLGITNRVMFYSARKTFAQFASELGIPDSVINYCLGHSDQNRGVIRYYTKVRERQAEIAINRVIDYVENPEKYKEFLEMKADIMMMKM
;
A
#
# COMPACT_ATOMS: atom_id res chain seq x y z
N MET A 1 -80.39 -11.38 -17.23
CA MET A 1 -79.16 -11.36 -17.99
C MET A 1 -78.53 -9.96 -17.86
N HIS A 2 -77.62 -9.78 -16.89
CA HIS A 2 -76.83 -8.58 -16.79
C HIS A 2 -75.37 -9.01 -16.83
N LYS A 3 -74.69 -8.71 -17.94
CA LYS A 3 -73.26 -8.88 -18.10
C LYS A 3 -72.55 -7.73 -17.41
N GLY A 4 -71.87 -8.02 -16.30
CA GLY A 4 -70.98 -7.08 -15.62
C GLY A 4 -69.73 -6.81 -16.49
N LYS A 5 -69.47 -5.54 -16.81
CA LYS A 5 -68.22 -5.06 -17.42
C LYS A 5 -67.08 -5.19 -16.44
N LEU A 6 -66.11 -6.00 -16.80
CA LEU A 6 -64.80 -5.99 -16.15
C LEU A 6 -64.10 -4.66 -16.50
N THR A 7 -63.98 -3.79 -15.51
CA THR A 7 -63.11 -2.59 -15.62
C THR A 7 -61.68 -3.03 -15.55
N ASN A 8 -60.93 -2.85 -16.62
CA ASN A 8 -59.47 -2.98 -16.67
C ASN A 8 -58.87 -1.88 -15.79
N VAL A 9 -58.51 -2.21 -14.57
CA VAL A 9 -57.71 -1.32 -13.73
C VAL A 9 -56.26 -1.53 -14.11
N ASN A 10 -55.70 -0.57 -14.86
CA ASN A 10 -54.26 -0.54 -15.11
C ASN A 10 -53.55 -0.45 -13.76
N PRO A 11 -52.55 -1.32 -13.50
CA PRO A 11 -51.75 -1.20 -12.29
C PRO A 11 -50.96 0.13 -12.32
N PRO A 12 -50.74 0.76 -11.16
CA PRO A 12 -50.04 2.02 -11.07
C PRO A 12 -48.61 1.84 -11.63
N ARG A 13 -48.17 2.77 -12.50
CA ARG A 13 -46.80 2.85 -12.95
C ARG A 13 -45.93 3.25 -11.75
N ILE A 14 -45.15 2.31 -11.25
CA ILE A 14 -44.11 2.59 -10.24
C ILE A 14 -42.95 3.23 -10.97
N THR A 15 -42.80 4.54 -10.80
CA THR A 15 -41.53 5.22 -11.14
C THR A 15 -40.50 4.75 -10.15
N THR A 16 -39.33 4.29 -10.67
CA THR A 16 -38.24 3.72 -9.93
C THR A 16 -37.51 4.80 -9.11
N GLU A 17 -38.10 5.24 -8.00
CA GLU A 17 -37.34 5.88 -6.93
C GLU A 17 -37.02 4.83 -5.88
N PRO A 18 -35.76 4.76 -5.36
CA PRO A 18 -35.32 3.69 -4.48
C PRO A 18 -36.07 3.57 -3.14
N ASN A 19 -36.92 4.51 -2.82
CA ASN A 19 -37.62 4.58 -1.52
C ASN A 19 -39.00 3.88 -1.47
N ASN A 20 -39.47 3.29 -2.56
CA ASN A 20 -40.81 2.66 -2.59
C ASN A 20 -40.79 1.14 -2.37
N VAL A 21 -39.63 0.51 -2.22
CA VAL A 21 -39.53 -0.96 -2.05
C VAL A 21 -40.03 -1.41 -0.65
N ASP A 22 -39.91 -0.53 0.34
CA ASP A 22 -40.31 -0.82 1.74
C ASP A 22 -41.82 -0.90 1.95
N LEU A 23 -42.64 -0.53 0.96
CA LEU A 23 -44.11 -0.53 1.03
C LEU A 23 -44.73 -1.87 0.64
N TYR A 24 -43.96 -2.83 0.13
CA TYR A 24 -44.49 -4.11 -0.35
C TYR A 24 -43.97 -5.28 0.47
N SER A 25 -44.85 -6.26 0.73
CA SER A 25 -44.40 -7.51 1.36
C SER A 25 -43.47 -8.29 0.42
N CYS A 26 -42.61 -9.16 0.99
CA CYS A 26 -41.71 -10.03 0.20
C CYS A 26 -42.45 -10.87 -0.86
N THR A 27 -43.69 -11.26 -0.58
CA THR A 27 -44.54 -12.03 -1.51
C THR A 27 -45.00 -11.17 -2.68
N GLN A 28 -45.42 -9.94 -2.39
CA GLN A 28 -45.84 -8.98 -3.43
C GLN A 28 -44.68 -8.60 -4.34
N LEU A 29 -43.47 -8.39 -3.78
CA LEU A 29 -42.27 -8.10 -4.56
C LEU A 29 -41.87 -9.28 -5.47
N LYS A 30 -41.96 -10.53 -4.98
CA LYS A 30 -41.73 -11.74 -5.79
C LYS A 30 -42.74 -11.86 -6.93
N ASP A 31 -44.01 -11.63 -6.69
CA ASP A 31 -45.05 -11.65 -7.72
C ASP A 31 -44.87 -10.54 -8.75
N MET A 32 -44.46 -9.36 -8.35
CA MET A 32 -44.17 -8.24 -9.26
C MET A 32 -42.92 -8.49 -10.15
N ILE A 33 -41.91 -9.16 -9.59
CA ILE A 33 -40.73 -9.60 -10.36
C ILE A 33 -41.14 -10.69 -11.36
N ALA A 34 -41.91 -11.70 -10.93
CA ALA A 34 -42.38 -12.80 -11.77
C ALA A 34 -43.29 -12.32 -12.93
N ARG A 35 -44.04 -11.24 -12.71
CA ARG A 35 -44.88 -10.60 -13.74
C ARG A 35 -44.15 -9.59 -14.62
N GLY A 36 -42.84 -9.38 -14.43
CA GLY A 36 -42.05 -8.42 -15.20
C GLY A 36 -42.43 -6.95 -14.94
N VAL A 37 -43.16 -6.66 -13.84
CA VAL A 37 -43.54 -5.29 -13.47
C VAL A 37 -42.35 -4.52 -12.87
N ILE A 38 -41.44 -5.22 -12.21
CA ILE A 38 -40.15 -4.69 -11.79
C ILE A 38 -39.10 -5.36 -12.67
N LYS A 39 -38.55 -4.62 -13.62
CA LYS A 39 -37.29 -5.03 -14.26
C LYS A 39 -36.18 -4.84 -13.23
N HIS A 40 -35.73 -5.93 -12.61
CA HIS A 40 -34.43 -5.93 -11.96
C HIS A 40 -33.41 -5.70 -13.08
N GLU A 41 -32.88 -4.50 -13.20
CA GLU A 41 -31.59 -4.34 -13.90
C GLU A 41 -30.64 -5.25 -13.14
N ALA A 42 -30.21 -6.33 -13.81
CA ALA A 42 -29.30 -7.28 -13.20
C ALA A 42 -28.08 -6.50 -12.69
N ASP A 43 -27.81 -6.57 -11.40
CA ASP A 43 -26.63 -5.92 -10.84
C ASP A 43 -25.39 -6.53 -11.50
N THR A 44 -24.63 -5.67 -12.17
CA THR A 44 -23.48 -6.08 -12.95
C THR A 44 -22.18 -5.80 -12.20
N PHE A 45 -21.13 -6.49 -12.62
CA PHE A 45 -19.78 -6.27 -12.08
C PHE A 45 -19.32 -4.81 -12.29
N ALA A 46 -19.57 -4.26 -13.49
CA ALA A 46 -19.15 -2.90 -13.80
C ALA A 46 -19.88 -1.87 -12.93
N LYS A 47 -21.20 -2.02 -12.71
CA LYS A 47 -21.96 -1.13 -11.84
C LYS A 47 -21.44 -1.10 -10.42
N VAL A 48 -21.21 -2.27 -9.80
CA VAL A 48 -20.64 -2.36 -8.44
C VAL A 48 -19.23 -1.77 -8.37
N CYS A 49 -18.45 -1.96 -9.45
CA CYS A 49 -17.11 -1.39 -9.55
C CYS A 49 -17.16 0.14 -9.62
N ASP A 50 -18.06 0.71 -10.42
CA ASP A 50 -18.22 2.15 -10.59
C ASP A 50 -18.68 2.84 -9.31
N ASP A 51 -19.69 2.28 -8.63
CA ASP A 51 -20.13 2.75 -7.32
C ASP A 51 -18.98 2.79 -6.31
N TYR A 52 -18.13 1.75 -6.33
CA TYR A 52 -17.00 1.69 -5.40
C TYR A 52 -15.88 2.65 -5.80
N ILE A 53 -15.63 2.85 -7.07
CA ILE A 53 -14.70 3.86 -7.57
C ILE A 53 -15.14 5.25 -7.12
N GLU A 54 -16.43 5.57 -7.25
CA GLU A 54 -16.97 6.86 -6.80
C GLU A 54 -16.81 7.06 -5.28
N GLU A 55 -17.13 6.03 -4.47
CA GLU A 55 -16.92 6.04 -3.02
C GLU A 55 -15.45 6.29 -2.67
N LEU A 56 -14.52 5.66 -3.39
CA LEU A 56 -13.08 5.85 -3.18
C LEU A 56 -12.61 7.25 -3.58
N CYS A 57 -13.14 7.81 -4.67
CA CYS A 57 -12.84 9.18 -5.09
C CYS A 57 -13.33 10.20 -4.05
N LYS A 58 -14.56 10.05 -3.54
CA LYS A 58 -15.10 10.89 -2.46
C LYS A 58 -14.24 10.83 -1.19
N ASN A 59 -13.64 9.67 -0.92
CA ASN A 59 -12.73 9.45 0.21
C ASN A 59 -11.26 9.80 -0.09
N GLY A 60 -10.94 10.46 -1.22
CA GLY A 60 -9.58 10.87 -1.60
C GLY A 60 -8.65 9.71 -1.97
N ARG A 61 -9.17 8.48 -2.16
CA ARG A 61 -8.38 7.28 -2.46
C ARG A 61 -8.18 7.08 -3.96
N ILE A 62 -7.81 8.14 -4.67
CA ILE A 62 -7.74 8.21 -6.13
C ILE A 62 -6.85 7.10 -6.75
N LYS A 63 -5.67 6.83 -6.15
CA LYS A 63 -4.77 5.78 -6.68
C LYS A 63 -5.42 4.39 -6.69
N TYR A 64 -6.20 4.07 -5.66
CA TYR A 64 -6.89 2.79 -5.60
C TYR A 64 -8.11 2.76 -6.53
N ALA A 65 -8.82 3.88 -6.66
CA ALA A 65 -9.89 4.04 -7.64
C ALA A 65 -9.38 3.77 -9.08
N ASN A 66 -8.24 4.36 -9.46
CA ASN A 66 -7.62 4.13 -10.77
C ASN A 66 -7.24 2.64 -10.99
N MET A 67 -6.71 1.97 -9.95
CA MET A 67 -6.40 0.52 -10.05
C MET A 67 -7.66 -0.33 -10.25
N LEU A 68 -8.79 0.05 -9.65
CA LEU A 68 -10.08 -0.63 -9.87
C LEU A 68 -10.64 -0.34 -11.26
N SER A 69 -10.48 0.89 -11.75
CA SER A 69 -10.87 1.25 -13.13
C SER A 69 -10.11 0.41 -14.16
N ASP A 70 -8.79 0.24 -13.99
CA ASP A 70 -8.00 -0.67 -14.83
C ASP A 70 -8.49 -2.11 -14.71
N THR A 71 -8.80 -2.57 -13.50
CA THR A 71 -9.33 -3.93 -13.27
C THR A 71 -10.67 -4.13 -13.96
N LYS A 72 -11.59 -3.16 -13.86
CA LYS A 72 -12.89 -3.17 -14.57
C LYS A 72 -12.69 -3.32 -16.07
N ARG A 73 -11.77 -2.54 -16.65
CA ARG A 73 -11.45 -2.62 -18.06
C ARG A 73 -10.94 -4.00 -18.46
N TYR A 74 -9.98 -4.58 -17.74
CA TYR A 74 -9.45 -5.92 -18.05
C TYR A 74 -10.50 -7.02 -17.90
N PHE A 75 -11.42 -6.88 -16.94
CA PHE A 75 -12.50 -7.84 -16.75
C PHE A 75 -13.51 -7.77 -17.89
N GLY A 76 -13.90 -6.56 -18.31
CA GLY A 76 -14.77 -6.31 -19.44
C GLY A 76 -14.15 -6.73 -20.79
N GLU A 77 -12.84 -6.52 -21.00
CA GLU A 77 -12.12 -7.02 -22.18
C GLU A 77 -12.18 -8.54 -22.29
N PHE A 78 -12.01 -9.24 -21.18
CA PHE A 78 -12.11 -10.70 -21.13
C PHE A 78 -13.54 -11.19 -21.43
N ALA A 79 -14.52 -10.59 -20.79
CA ALA A 79 -15.93 -10.96 -20.91
C ALA A 79 -16.57 -10.49 -22.23
N LYS A 80 -15.89 -9.64 -22.99
CA LYS A 80 -16.42 -8.94 -24.19
C LYS A 80 -17.65 -8.09 -23.91
N GLY A 81 -17.74 -7.52 -22.72
CA GLY A 81 -18.85 -6.71 -22.25
C GLY A 81 -18.96 -6.68 -20.73
N ASP A 82 -20.10 -6.23 -20.25
CA ASP A 82 -20.41 -6.29 -18.83
C ASP A 82 -20.97 -7.66 -18.43
N VAL A 83 -20.80 -8.06 -17.19
CA VAL A 83 -21.16 -9.38 -16.68
C VAL A 83 -22.12 -9.24 -15.52
N GLY A 84 -23.26 -9.97 -15.57
CA GLY A 84 -24.15 -10.12 -14.43
C GLY A 84 -23.42 -10.75 -13.25
N LEU A 85 -23.67 -10.24 -12.05
CA LEU A 85 -23.02 -10.81 -10.85
C LEU A 85 -23.31 -12.29 -10.68
N ALA A 86 -24.50 -12.74 -11.00
CA ALA A 86 -24.93 -14.14 -10.90
C ALA A 86 -24.17 -15.07 -11.88
N ASP A 87 -23.65 -14.52 -13.00
CA ASP A 87 -22.95 -15.28 -14.03
C ASP A 87 -21.48 -15.49 -13.69
N ILE A 88 -20.96 -14.83 -12.64
CA ILE A 88 -19.58 -14.98 -12.18
C ILE A 88 -19.45 -16.26 -11.36
N THR A 89 -19.29 -17.39 -12.03
CA THR A 89 -19.09 -18.72 -11.43
C THR A 89 -17.62 -18.98 -11.08
N PRO A 90 -17.29 -20.05 -10.33
CA PRO A 90 -15.90 -20.49 -10.16
C PRO A 90 -15.18 -20.74 -11.48
N ASP A 91 -15.84 -21.39 -12.45
CA ASP A 91 -15.26 -21.66 -13.79
C ASP A 91 -14.98 -20.36 -14.54
N PHE A 92 -15.87 -19.35 -14.43
CA PHE A 92 -15.64 -18.04 -15.03
C PHE A 92 -14.37 -17.38 -14.47
N ILE A 93 -14.18 -17.46 -13.15
CA ILE A 93 -12.98 -16.90 -12.49
C ILE A 93 -11.72 -17.68 -12.87
N GLU A 94 -11.78 -18.99 -13.02
CA GLU A 94 -10.65 -19.80 -13.51
C GLU A 94 -10.25 -19.43 -14.94
N LEU A 95 -11.22 -19.27 -15.84
CA LEU A 95 -10.98 -18.80 -17.21
C LEU A 95 -10.39 -17.39 -17.22
N PHE A 96 -10.92 -16.47 -16.41
CA PHE A 96 -10.36 -15.14 -16.26
C PHE A 96 -8.93 -15.17 -15.69
N SER A 97 -8.67 -15.99 -14.68
CA SER A 97 -7.33 -16.20 -14.13
C SER A 97 -6.35 -16.71 -15.20
N SER A 98 -6.79 -17.66 -16.01
CA SER A 98 -6.01 -18.18 -17.13
C SER A 98 -5.72 -17.11 -18.19
N TYR A 99 -6.71 -16.27 -18.51
CA TYR A 99 -6.53 -15.11 -19.38
C TYR A 99 -5.49 -14.14 -18.85
N ILE A 100 -5.57 -13.77 -17.54
CA ILE A 100 -4.60 -12.88 -16.90
C ILE A 100 -3.20 -13.50 -16.87
N ASN A 101 -3.08 -14.81 -16.66
CA ASN A 101 -1.80 -15.50 -16.63
C ASN A 101 -1.08 -15.54 -17.99
N ARG A 102 -1.81 -15.48 -19.10
CA ARG A 102 -1.24 -15.35 -20.46
C ARG A 102 -0.70 -13.96 -20.77
N LYS A 103 -1.09 -12.93 -20.00
CA LYS A 103 -0.53 -11.58 -20.19
C LYS A 103 0.93 -11.55 -19.75
N ASN A 104 1.76 -10.82 -20.49
CA ASN A 104 3.17 -10.59 -20.13
C ASN A 104 3.28 -9.57 -18.97
N TRP A 105 2.65 -9.88 -17.84
CA TRP A 105 2.65 -9.06 -16.64
C TRP A 105 3.41 -9.75 -15.51
N SER A 106 3.92 -8.94 -14.57
CA SER A 106 4.48 -9.47 -13.34
C SER A 106 3.40 -10.14 -12.47
N ASP A 107 3.78 -11.15 -11.68
CA ASP A 107 2.88 -11.81 -10.74
C ASP A 107 2.25 -10.82 -9.75
N ALA A 108 2.97 -9.75 -9.39
CA ALA A 108 2.43 -8.67 -8.59
C ALA A 108 1.21 -8.02 -9.28
N THR A 109 1.31 -7.71 -10.57
CA THR A 109 0.23 -7.09 -11.34
C THR A 109 -0.95 -8.05 -11.50
N LYS A 110 -0.67 -9.32 -11.88
CA LYS A 110 -1.69 -10.37 -12.00
C LYS A 110 -2.45 -10.54 -10.68
N GLY A 111 -1.70 -10.66 -9.57
CA GLY A 111 -2.28 -10.80 -8.24
C GLY A 111 -3.09 -9.58 -7.79
N ILE A 112 -2.71 -8.35 -8.18
CA ILE A 112 -3.49 -7.13 -7.90
C ILE A 112 -4.84 -7.19 -8.61
N VAL A 113 -4.86 -7.50 -9.90
CA VAL A 113 -6.10 -7.57 -10.69
C VAL A 113 -7.05 -8.60 -10.10
N LEU A 114 -6.59 -9.84 -9.83
CA LEU A 114 -7.43 -10.88 -9.24
C LEU A 114 -7.94 -10.52 -7.84
N ARG A 115 -7.11 -9.91 -6.99
CA ARG A 115 -7.56 -9.42 -5.67
C ARG A 115 -8.60 -8.32 -5.79
N ASN A 116 -8.48 -7.44 -6.75
CA ASN A 116 -9.45 -6.38 -7.00
C ASN A 116 -10.80 -6.96 -7.43
N VAL A 117 -10.81 -7.92 -8.37
CA VAL A 117 -12.05 -8.63 -8.76
C VAL A 117 -12.70 -9.29 -7.54
N ARG A 118 -11.91 -10.02 -6.73
CA ARG A 118 -12.42 -10.61 -5.48
C ARG A 118 -12.99 -9.57 -4.52
N THR A 119 -12.38 -8.38 -4.44
CA THR A 119 -12.87 -7.30 -3.59
C THR A 119 -14.22 -6.78 -4.06
N ILE A 120 -14.45 -6.63 -5.35
CA ILE A 120 -15.73 -6.20 -5.92
C ILE A 120 -16.82 -7.25 -5.65
N ILE A 121 -16.53 -8.53 -5.91
CA ILE A 121 -17.46 -9.63 -5.62
C ILE A 121 -17.82 -9.67 -4.14
N ASN A 122 -16.84 -9.58 -3.24
CA ASN A 122 -17.10 -9.55 -1.80
C ASN A 122 -17.93 -8.31 -1.39
N LYS A 123 -17.76 -7.18 -2.07
CA LYS A 123 -18.56 -5.98 -1.82
C LYS A 123 -19.99 -6.17 -2.30
N ALA A 124 -20.22 -6.84 -3.43
CA ALA A 124 -21.53 -7.20 -3.94
C ALA A 124 -22.25 -8.15 -2.96
N ILE A 125 -21.58 -9.18 -2.47
CA ILE A 125 -22.11 -10.10 -1.45
C ILE A 125 -22.47 -9.34 -0.17
N LYS A 126 -21.59 -8.48 0.32
CA LYS A 126 -21.83 -7.68 1.53
C LYS A 126 -23.02 -6.73 1.38
N ARG A 127 -23.24 -6.19 0.18
CA ARG A 127 -24.40 -5.34 -0.15
C ARG A 127 -25.66 -6.16 -0.44
N ARG A 128 -25.60 -7.50 -0.39
CA ARG A 128 -26.71 -8.43 -0.72
C ARG A 128 -27.24 -8.30 -2.15
N LEU A 129 -26.39 -7.87 -3.09
CA LEU A 129 -26.73 -7.79 -4.51
C LEU A 129 -26.67 -9.16 -5.19
N VAL A 130 -25.91 -10.08 -4.63
CA VAL A 130 -25.76 -11.47 -5.11
C VAL A 130 -25.50 -12.41 -3.95
N SER A 131 -25.94 -13.65 -4.10
CA SER A 131 -25.61 -14.76 -3.22
C SER A 131 -25.10 -15.93 -4.05
N TYR A 132 -23.97 -16.49 -3.69
CA TYR A 132 -23.37 -17.64 -4.37
C TYR A 132 -23.47 -18.88 -3.51
N ALA A 133 -23.91 -19.98 -4.11
CA ALA A 133 -23.89 -21.30 -3.44
C ALA A 133 -22.44 -21.76 -3.20
N ILE A 134 -21.54 -21.46 -4.14
CA ILE A 134 -20.09 -21.72 -4.06
C ILE A 134 -19.36 -20.42 -4.35
N ASN A 135 -18.39 -20.07 -3.48
CA ASN A 135 -17.61 -18.86 -3.68
C ASN A 135 -16.87 -18.88 -5.03
N PRO A 136 -17.03 -17.87 -5.90
CA PRO A 136 -16.36 -17.84 -7.20
C PRO A 136 -14.83 -17.96 -7.15
N PHE A 137 -14.20 -17.59 -6.04
CA PHE A 137 -12.74 -17.68 -5.86
C PHE A 137 -12.26 -18.93 -5.12
N ILE A 138 -13.12 -19.96 -4.92
CA ILE A 138 -12.77 -21.14 -4.11
C ILE A 138 -11.53 -21.87 -4.64
N SER A 139 -11.41 -22.01 -5.95
CA SER A 139 -10.29 -22.72 -6.61
C SER A 139 -9.22 -21.77 -7.16
N CYS A 140 -9.45 -20.46 -7.15
CA CYS A 140 -8.55 -19.50 -7.78
C CYS A 140 -7.32 -19.20 -6.92
N LYS A 141 -6.15 -19.69 -7.35
CA LYS A 141 -4.86 -19.34 -6.76
C LYS A 141 -4.39 -17.97 -7.26
N ILE A 142 -4.38 -16.99 -6.37
CA ILE A 142 -3.91 -15.64 -6.70
C ILE A 142 -2.38 -15.60 -6.62
N PRO A 143 -1.68 -15.24 -7.73
CA PRO A 143 -0.23 -15.15 -7.75
C PRO A 143 0.30 -14.20 -6.68
N GLN A 144 1.38 -14.62 -6.02
CA GLN A 144 2.12 -13.78 -5.08
C GLN A 144 3.48 -13.44 -5.69
N PRO A 145 3.88 -12.17 -5.67
CA PRO A 145 5.21 -11.81 -6.15
C PRO A 145 6.26 -12.42 -5.23
N PRO A 146 7.42 -12.86 -5.77
CA PRO A 146 8.53 -13.26 -4.92
C PRO A 146 8.98 -12.08 -4.05
N VAL A 147 9.42 -12.39 -2.84
CA VAL A 147 10.02 -11.39 -1.95
C VAL A 147 11.31 -10.90 -2.63
N ARG A 148 11.33 -9.62 -2.99
CA ARG A 148 12.53 -9.03 -3.60
C ARG A 148 13.48 -8.62 -2.48
N ASP A 149 14.65 -9.21 -2.47
CA ASP A 149 15.74 -8.66 -1.69
C ASP A 149 16.19 -7.35 -2.36
N ALA A 150 16.17 -6.29 -1.60
CA ALA A 150 16.60 -4.96 -2.00
C ALA A 150 17.48 -4.33 -0.91
N SER A 151 17.90 -5.13 0.08
CA SER A 151 18.91 -4.74 1.06
C SER A 151 20.29 -4.67 0.39
N LEU A 152 21.13 -3.85 0.95
CA LEU A 152 22.50 -3.62 0.47
C LEU A 152 23.48 -4.22 1.49
N SER A 153 24.67 -4.62 1.00
CA SER A 153 25.77 -4.92 1.91
C SER A 153 26.27 -3.64 2.61
N VAL A 154 26.95 -3.79 3.74
CA VAL A 154 27.57 -2.67 4.49
C VAL A 154 28.47 -1.85 3.57
N GLU A 155 29.32 -2.51 2.79
CA GLU A 155 30.25 -1.83 1.87
C GLU A 155 29.51 -1.03 0.80
N THR A 156 28.48 -1.63 0.19
CA THR A 156 27.67 -0.95 -0.84
C THR A 156 26.96 0.27 -0.26
N LEU A 157 26.37 0.13 0.94
CA LEU A 157 25.71 1.24 1.60
C LEU A 157 26.70 2.36 1.95
N ARG A 158 27.85 2.04 2.56
CA ARG A 158 28.90 3.01 2.88
C ARG A 158 29.37 3.76 1.64
N LYS A 159 29.60 3.03 0.54
CA LYS A 159 30.00 3.61 -0.74
C LYS A 159 29.01 4.66 -1.25
N ILE A 160 27.71 4.45 -1.01
CA ILE A 160 26.68 5.43 -1.36
C ILE A 160 26.66 6.59 -0.36
N LEU A 161 26.67 6.31 0.95
CA LEU A 161 26.55 7.33 1.99
C LEU A 161 27.72 8.32 1.98
N HIS A 162 28.95 7.82 1.75
CA HIS A 162 30.18 8.62 1.75
C HIS A 162 30.59 9.12 0.35
N SER A 163 29.78 8.87 -0.68
CA SER A 163 30.06 9.38 -2.02
C SER A 163 29.98 10.90 -2.08
N GLU A 164 30.79 11.50 -2.92
CA GLU A 164 30.75 12.93 -3.25
C GLU A 164 30.35 13.09 -4.73
N PRO A 165 29.03 13.18 -5.00
CA PRO A 165 28.55 13.27 -6.38
C PRO A 165 28.90 14.63 -7.02
N ASP A 166 29.37 14.61 -8.26
CA ASP A 166 29.75 15.83 -9.02
C ASP A 166 28.54 16.71 -9.39
N SER A 167 27.34 16.13 -9.46
CA SER A 167 26.16 16.88 -9.86
C SER A 167 25.20 17.09 -8.69
N ARG A 168 24.64 18.31 -8.60
CA ARG A 168 23.59 18.66 -7.63
C ARG A 168 22.43 17.65 -7.65
N TYR A 169 22.07 17.14 -8.82
CA TYR A 169 21.03 16.14 -8.98
C TYR A 169 21.34 14.84 -8.20
N MET A 170 22.54 14.30 -8.39
CA MET A 170 22.96 13.09 -7.69
C MET A 170 23.20 13.36 -6.21
N GLN A 171 23.72 14.54 -5.85
CA GLN A 171 23.89 14.96 -4.46
C GLN A 171 22.55 14.96 -3.72
N ILE A 172 21.49 15.57 -4.27
CA ILE A 172 20.15 15.55 -3.69
C ILE A 172 19.64 14.11 -3.57
N SER A 173 19.85 13.28 -4.59
CA SER A 173 19.41 11.89 -4.59
C SER A 173 20.13 11.06 -3.52
N ARG A 174 21.45 11.26 -3.34
CA ARG A 174 22.25 10.68 -2.28
C ARG A 174 21.75 11.14 -0.91
N ASP A 175 21.57 12.44 -0.73
CA ASP A 175 21.20 13.03 0.56
C ASP A 175 19.80 12.58 1.02
N ILE A 176 18.82 12.51 0.12
CA ILE A 176 17.49 11.97 0.46
C ILE A 176 17.55 10.47 0.77
N PHE A 177 18.36 9.71 0.05
CA PHE A 177 18.58 8.30 0.33
C PHE A 177 19.22 8.11 1.72
N ALA A 178 20.25 8.89 2.03
CA ALA A 178 20.94 8.88 3.30
C ALA A 178 20.01 9.30 4.45
N LEU A 179 19.22 10.37 4.29
CA LEU A 179 18.23 10.77 5.29
C LEU A 179 17.21 9.67 5.57
N SER A 180 16.75 8.95 4.53
CA SER A 180 15.87 7.81 4.74
C SER A 180 16.52 6.76 5.64
N PHE A 181 17.79 6.46 5.44
CA PHE A 181 18.53 5.49 6.25
C PHE A 181 18.78 6.00 7.66
N TYR A 182 19.36 7.20 7.80
CA TYR A 182 19.74 7.78 9.10
C TYR A 182 18.56 8.09 10.01
N LEU A 183 17.35 8.25 9.44
CA LEU A 183 16.13 8.44 10.21
C LEU A 183 15.27 7.15 10.29
N GLY A 184 15.93 5.98 10.38
CA GLY A 184 15.26 4.70 10.64
C GLY A 184 14.44 4.15 9.49
N GLY A 185 14.76 4.49 8.25
CA GLY A 185 14.07 3.98 7.07
C GLY A 185 12.79 4.73 6.71
N ILE A 186 12.70 6.01 6.98
CA ILE A 186 11.53 6.85 6.62
C ILE A 186 11.24 6.79 5.12
N ASN A 187 9.97 6.69 4.73
CA ASN A 187 9.57 6.77 3.33
C ASN A 187 9.77 8.17 2.76
N MET A 188 10.04 8.28 1.46
CA MET A 188 10.20 9.56 0.77
C MET A 188 9.00 10.49 0.93
N ILE A 189 7.77 9.97 0.86
CA ILE A 189 6.55 10.79 1.01
C ILE A 189 6.46 11.41 2.40
N ASP A 190 6.83 10.66 3.44
CA ASP A 190 6.82 11.16 4.80
C ASP A 190 7.94 12.19 4.95
N LEU A 191 9.16 11.90 4.47
CA LEU A 191 10.34 12.74 4.57
C LEU A 191 10.13 14.14 3.95
N VAL A 192 9.49 14.24 2.79
CA VAL A 192 9.24 15.54 2.13
C VAL A 192 8.10 16.35 2.76
N ASN A 193 7.26 15.70 3.56
CA ASN A 193 6.13 16.36 4.24
C ASN A 193 6.43 16.76 5.70
N ILE A 194 7.49 16.19 6.28
CA ILE A 194 7.92 16.49 7.65
C ILE A 194 8.33 17.96 7.77
N LYS A 195 8.02 18.55 8.93
CA LYS A 195 8.62 19.79 9.40
C LYS A 195 9.76 19.46 10.37
N PHE A 196 10.92 20.03 10.11
CA PHE A 196 12.13 19.92 10.94
C PHE A 196 12.24 21.16 11.82
N ASP A 197 11.23 21.38 12.65
CA ASP A 197 11.11 22.55 13.55
C ASP A 197 11.84 22.35 14.89
N ASN A 198 12.34 21.14 15.12
CA ASN A 198 13.19 20.82 16.27
C ASN A 198 14.50 20.25 15.76
N GLU A 199 15.62 20.68 16.35
CA GLU A 199 16.97 20.30 15.95
C GLU A 199 17.32 18.84 16.32
N TYR A 200 16.66 18.29 17.34
CA TYR A 200 17.00 17.00 17.92
C TYR A 200 15.99 15.91 17.63
N VAL A 201 14.75 16.26 17.40
CA VAL A 201 13.67 15.29 17.26
C VAL A 201 12.78 15.66 16.09
N VAL A 202 12.45 14.68 15.26
CA VAL A 202 11.45 14.81 14.22
C VAL A 202 10.19 14.04 14.62
N SER A 203 9.03 14.71 14.49
CA SER A 203 7.72 14.13 14.76
C SER A 203 6.89 14.08 13.49
N PHE A 204 6.30 12.93 13.19
CA PHE A 204 5.45 12.79 12.00
C PHE A 204 4.41 11.69 12.15
N SER A 205 3.31 11.82 11.42
CA SER A 205 2.35 10.74 11.19
C SER A 205 2.47 10.29 9.75
N ARG A 206 2.41 8.97 9.51
CA ARG A 206 2.58 8.44 8.16
C ARG A 206 1.46 8.87 7.21
N GLU A 207 1.82 9.48 6.10
CA GLU A 207 0.89 9.90 5.04
C GLU A 207 0.02 8.74 4.51
N LYS A 208 0.57 7.53 4.42
CA LYS A 208 -0.14 6.35 3.90
C LYS A 208 -1.33 5.90 4.76
N VAL A 209 -1.33 6.21 6.06
CA VAL A 209 -2.38 5.80 7.01
C VAL A 209 -3.19 6.98 7.56
N LYS A 210 -2.87 8.18 7.12
CA LYS A 210 -3.58 9.41 7.49
C LYS A 210 -5.07 9.26 7.15
N GLY A 211 -5.94 9.47 8.11
CA GLY A 211 -7.40 9.33 7.95
C GLY A 211 -7.96 7.89 7.99
N ARG A 212 -7.14 6.86 8.23
CA ARG A 212 -7.62 5.46 8.32
C ARG A 212 -7.74 4.92 9.74
N THR A 213 -7.01 5.49 10.67
CA THR A 213 -7.02 5.09 12.09
C THR A 213 -7.34 6.28 12.96
N ALA A 214 -8.23 6.09 13.92
CA ALA A 214 -8.60 7.12 14.91
C ALA A 214 -7.45 7.47 15.88
N SER A 215 -6.40 6.65 15.94
CA SER A 215 -5.22 6.93 16.74
C SER A 215 -4.17 7.65 15.88
N ASN A 216 -3.89 8.90 16.18
CA ASN A 216 -2.69 9.60 15.75
C ASN A 216 -1.47 8.88 16.34
N ASN A 217 -0.98 7.86 15.66
CA ASN A 217 0.31 7.24 15.99
C ASN A 217 1.40 8.18 15.49
N GLU A 218 1.65 9.23 16.26
CA GLU A 218 2.79 10.10 16.06
C GLU A 218 4.07 9.32 16.33
N ILE A 219 4.98 9.33 15.37
CA ILE A 219 6.30 8.72 15.45
C ILE A 219 7.28 9.82 15.78
N LYS A 220 8.09 9.61 16.80
CA LYS A 220 9.17 10.52 17.19
C LYS A 220 10.49 9.83 17.02
N LEU A 221 11.39 10.43 16.25
CA LEU A 221 12.74 9.93 16.01
C LEU A 221 13.76 11.00 16.34
N HIS A 222 14.86 10.58 16.98
CA HIS A 222 15.98 11.45 17.24
C HIS A 222 16.76 11.73 15.94
N ILE A 223 17.16 12.98 15.74
CA ILE A 223 17.97 13.43 14.60
C ILE A 223 19.44 13.27 15.00
N ASN A 224 20.10 12.23 14.47
CA ASN A 224 21.52 12.01 14.69
C ASN A 224 22.38 13.00 13.92
N ASP A 225 23.68 13.07 14.24
CA ASP A 225 24.62 14.04 13.68
C ASP A 225 24.74 13.92 12.14
N ALA A 226 24.77 12.70 11.61
CA ALA A 226 24.85 12.47 10.16
C ALA A 226 23.61 13.03 9.42
N ALA A 227 22.42 12.82 9.98
CA ALA A 227 21.19 13.42 9.44
C ALA A 227 21.21 14.95 9.57
N ARG A 228 21.70 15.48 10.69
CA ARG A 228 21.77 16.93 10.96
C ARG A 228 22.62 17.66 9.92
N VAL A 229 23.76 17.12 9.54
CA VAL A 229 24.61 17.68 8.48
C VAL A 229 23.85 17.80 7.15
N ILE A 230 23.05 16.81 6.79
CA ILE A 230 22.27 16.86 5.55
C ILE A 230 21.09 17.85 5.69
N LEU A 231 20.39 17.83 6.82
CA LEU A 231 19.27 18.73 7.09
C LEU A 231 19.71 20.20 7.07
N SER A 232 20.87 20.55 7.63
CA SER A 232 21.40 21.90 7.61
C SER A 232 21.61 22.46 6.19
N ARG A 233 21.82 21.59 5.21
CA ARG A 233 21.99 21.95 3.80
C ARG A 233 20.67 22.18 3.06
N TRP A 234 19.63 21.43 3.43
CA TRP A 234 18.41 21.35 2.63
C TRP A 234 17.14 21.84 3.31
N VAL A 235 17.14 22.08 4.62
CA VAL A 235 15.97 22.62 5.32
C VAL A 235 15.85 24.12 5.06
N ASP A 236 14.74 24.53 4.50
CA ASP A 236 14.39 25.94 4.35
C ASP A 236 13.96 26.51 5.70
N LYS A 237 14.66 27.55 6.16
CA LYS A 237 14.44 28.16 7.49
C LYS A 237 13.07 28.78 7.69
N ARG A 238 12.37 29.14 6.61
CA ARG A 238 11.03 29.76 6.68
C ARG A 238 9.93 28.71 6.78
N THR A 239 10.04 27.64 6.01
CA THR A 239 9.01 26.59 5.95
C THR A 239 9.31 25.41 6.87
N MET A 240 10.56 25.30 7.35
CA MET A 240 11.09 24.18 8.13
C MET A 240 10.94 22.85 7.42
N LYS A 241 10.91 22.84 6.08
CA LYS A 241 10.81 21.65 5.24
C LYS A 241 12.01 21.51 4.32
N LEU A 242 12.23 20.31 3.82
CA LEU A 242 13.23 20.07 2.79
C LEU A 242 12.87 20.84 1.52
N ASN A 243 13.81 21.63 1.03
CA ASN A 243 13.69 22.40 -0.19
C ASN A 243 14.92 22.16 -1.09
N PHE A 244 14.68 21.54 -2.20
CA PHE A 244 15.72 21.22 -3.19
C PHE A 244 15.68 22.15 -4.42
N GLY A 245 14.82 23.17 -4.38
CA GLY A 245 14.61 24.07 -5.52
C GLY A 245 13.83 23.45 -6.68
N TYR A 246 13.14 22.33 -6.45
CA TYR A 246 12.25 21.71 -7.43
C TYR A 246 10.81 22.17 -7.27
N ASN A 247 10.17 22.51 -8.38
CA ASN A 247 8.79 23.01 -8.39
C ASN A 247 7.86 22.05 -9.17
N PHE A 248 7.88 20.77 -8.79
CA PHE A 248 7.00 19.77 -9.40
C PHE A 248 6.38 18.83 -8.35
N GLY A 249 5.23 18.24 -8.71
CA GLY A 249 4.47 17.40 -7.78
C GLY A 249 5.25 16.16 -7.31
N TYR A 250 4.83 15.59 -6.18
CA TYR A 250 5.50 14.47 -5.50
C TYR A 250 5.81 13.28 -6.42
N GLU A 251 4.91 12.88 -7.32
CA GLU A 251 5.17 11.72 -8.19
C GLU A 251 6.32 11.95 -9.16
N ASN A 252 6.46 13.17 -9.70
CA ASN A 252 7.59 13.55 -10.54
C ASN A 252 8.87 13.63 -9.72
N PHE A 253 8.80 14.21 -8.53
CA PHE A 253 9.92 14.26 -7.59
C PHE A 253 10.40 12.84 -7.24
N ARG A 254 9.50 11.95 -6.87
CA ARG A 254 9.80 10.55 -6.56
C ARG A 254 10.51 9.84 -7.72
N ARG A 255 10.00 10.03 -8.95
CA ARG A 255 10.63 9.44 -10.14
C ARG A 255 12.03 10.03 -10.39
N HIS A 256 12.16 11.33 -10.21
CA HIS A 256 13.43 12.05 -10.38
C HIS A 256 14.48 11.50 -9.40
N ILE A 257 14.18 11.49 -8.11
CA ILE A 257 15.11 10.97 -7.09
C ILE A 257 15.41 9.48 -7.30
N SER A 258 14.40 8.65 -7.62
CA SER A 258 14.63 7.22 -7.88
C SER A 258 15.61 6.99 -9.05
N ARG A 259 15.51 7.79 -10.13
CA ARG A 259 16.46 7.75 -11.25
C ARG A 259 17.83 8.23 -10.83
N GLY A 260 17.91 9.25 -9.98
CA GLY A 260 19.16 9.78 -9.46
C GLY A 260 19.93 8.76 -8.62
N VAL A 261 19.23 8.03 -7.75
CA VAL A 261 19.85 6.95 -6.96
C VAL A 261 20.40 5.84 -7.85
N VAL A 262 19.66 5.44 -8.89
CA VAL A 262 20.14 4.43 -9.87
C VAL A 262 21.38 4.94 -10.62
N LYS A 263 21.38 6.21 -11.07
CA LYS A 263 22.51 6.82 -11.76
C LYS A 263 23.73 6.93 -10.85
N LEU A 264 23.52 7.33 -9.60
CA LEU A 264 24.59 7.38 -8.59
C LEU A 264 25.23 6.00 -8.39
N ALA A 265 24.41 4.97 -8.17
CA ALA A 265 24.90 3.60 -8.00
C ALA A 265 25.75 3.14 -9.21
N LYS A 266 25.28 3.44 -10.43
CA LYS A 266 26.04 3.14 -11.66
C LYS A 266 27.39 3.87 -11.69
N ASN A 267 27.44 5.16 -11.36
CA ASN A 267 28.65 5.94 -11.32
C ASN A 267 29.68 5.42 -10.29
N LEU A 268 29.16 4.86 -9.17
CA LEU A 268 29.97 4.23 -8.14
C LEU A 268 30.40 2.79 -8.50
N GLY A 269 30.09 2.29 -9.70
CA GLY A 269 30.39 0.93 -10.11
C GLY A 269 29.65 -0.16 -9.32
N ILE A 270 28.51 0.16 -8.74
CA ILE A 270 27.67 -0.80 -8.01
C ILE A 270 26.83 -1.59 -9.03
N THR A 271 27.06 -2.90 -9.10
CA THR A 271 26.39 -3.81 -10.04
C THR A 271 25.03 -4.25 -9.54
N ASN A 272 24.85 -4.33 -8.22
CA ASN A 272 23.57 -4.71 -7.61
C ASN A 272 22.53 -3.62 -7.84
N ARG A 273 21.27 -4.07 -7.91
CA ARG A 273 20.13 -3.14 -8.08
C ARG A 273 19.92 -2.28 -6.84
N VAL A 274 20.22 -0.99 -6.95
CA VAL A 274 19.95 0.00 -5.91
C VAL A 274 18.68 0.78 -6.25
N MET A 275 17.80 0.92 -5.30
CA MET A 275 16.57 1.73 -5.39
C MET A 275 16.51 2.67 -4.18
N PHE A 276 15.72 3.74 -4.25
CA PHE A 276 15.48 4.55 -3.05
C PHE A 276 15.00 3.72 -1.86
N TYR A 277 14.12 2.75 -2.10
CA TYR A 277 13.59 1.86 -1.07
C TYR A 277 14.65 0.93 -0.45
N SER A 278 15.81 0.77 -1.07
CA SER A 278 16.93 0.00 -0.52
C SER A 278 17.42 0.57 0.81
N ALA A 279 17.43 1.91 0.99
CA ALA A 279 17.80 2.53 2.27
C ALA A 279 16.96 1.97 3.44
N ARG A 280 15.64 1.92 3.23
CA ARG A 280 14.68 1.40 4.23
C ARG A 280 14.83 -0.11 4.45
N LYS A 281 15.00 -0.87 3.37
CA LYS A 281 15.20 -2.33 3.46
C LYS A 281 16.49 -2.67 4.19
N THR A 282 17.56 -1.97 3.86
CA THR A 282 18.86 -2.16 4.50
C THR A 282 18.84 -1.79 5.98
N PHE A 283 18.20 -0.68 6.35
CA PHE A 283 18.00 -0.34 7.76
C PHE A 283 17.28 -1.47 8.51
N ALA A 284 16.16 -1.95 7.97
CA ALA A 284 15.40 -3.02 8.61
C ALA A 284 16.18 -4.34 8.72
N GLN A 285 16.93 -4.68 7.67
CA GLN A 285 17.78 -5.88 7.63
C GLN A 285 18.87 -5.80 8.69
N PHE A 286 19.66 -4.72 8.72
CA PHE A 286 20.74 -4.55 9.71
C PHE A 286 20.20 -4.48 11.14
N ALA A 287 19.07 -3.81 11.35
CA ALA A 287 18.44 -3.79 12.66
C ALA A 287 18.05 -5.21 13.14
N SER A 288 17.52 -6.04 12.24
CA SER A 288 17.19 -7.45 12.53
C SER A 288 18.44 -8.28 12.79
N GLU A 289 19.49 -8.13 11.98
CA GLU A 289 20.79 -8.79 12.18
C GLU A 289 21.40 -8.45 13.54
N LEU A 290 21.31 -7.19 13.95
CA LEU A 290 21.78 -6.71 15.26
C LEU A 290 20.89 -7.12 16.43
N GLY A 291 19.83 -7.91 16.21
CA GLY A 291 18.94 -8.40 17.26
C GLY A 291 18.00 -7.33 17.82
N ILE A 292 17.77 -6.23 17.11
CA ILE A 292 16.79 -5.21 17.51
C ILE A 292 15.39 -5.82 17.40
N PRO A 293 14.55 -5.71 18.44
CA PRO A 293 13.21 -6.29 18.43
C PRO A 293 12.34 -5.76 17.27
N ASP A 294 11.58 -6.63 16.63
CA ASP A 294 10.68 -6.28 15.52
C ASP A 294 9.75 -5.10 15.83
N SER A 295 9.34 -4.98 17.09
CA SER A 295 8.52 -3.87 17.55
C SER A 295 9.21 -2.51 17.43
N VAL A 296 10.50 -2.46 17.72
CA VAL A 296 11.29 -1.23 17.61
C VAL A 296 11.56 -0.94 16.13
N ILE A 297 11.89 -1.98 15.34
CA ILE A 297 12.04 -1.85 13.90
C ILE A 297 10.74 -1.32 13.27
N ASN A 298 9.60 -1.93 13.62
CA ASN A 298 8.29 -1.48 13.12
C ASN A 298 7.97 -0.04 13.53
N TYR A 299 8.31 0.36 14.73
CA TYR A 299 8.16 1.76 15.17
C TYR A 299 8.99 2.71 14.32
N CYS A 300 10.29 2.45 14.11
CA CYS A 300 11.16 3.26 13.24
C CYS A 300 10.60 3.34 11.82
N LEU A 301 10.14 2.21 11.30
CA LEU A 301 9.51 2.13 9.98
C LEU A 301 8.10 2.75 9.94
N GLY A 302 7.53 3.09 11.07
CA GLY A 302 6.15 3.58 11.17
C GLY A 302 5.10 2.56 10.78
N HIS A 303 5.35 1.29 10.97
CA HIS A 303 4.33 0.25 10.80
C HIS A 303 3.40 0.21 12.01
N SER A 304 2.12 -0.11 11.78
CA SER A 304 1.18 -0.34 12.88
C SER A 304 1.48 -1.68 13.56
N ASP A 305 1.38 -1.70 14.89
CA ASP A 305 1.59 -2.91 15.71
C ASP A 305 0.41 -3.91 15.66
N GLN A 306 -0.36 -3.95 14.58
CA GLN A 306 -1.57 -4.78 14.49
C GLN A 306 -1.30 -6.29 14.69
N ASN A 307 -0.11 -6.75 14.38
CA ASN A 307 0.27 -8.18 14.48
C ASN A 307 0.72 -8.61 15.89
N ARG A 308 0.77 -7.70 16.86
CA ARG A 308 1.25 -8.01 18.24
C ARG A 308 0.18 -8.63 19.15
N GLY A 309 -1.03 -8.88 18.66
CA GLY A 309 -2.10 -9.40 19.50
C GLY A 309 -2.41 -8.49 20.70
N VAL A 310 -2.71 -9.09 21.85
CA VAL A 310 -3.10 -8.36 23.07
C VAL A 310 -1.92 -7.56 23.67
N ILE A 311 -0.68 -8.00 23.49
CA ILE A 311 0.52 -7.38 24.11
C ILE A 311 0.72 -5.91 23.69
N ARG A 312 0.20 -5.50 22.52
CA ARG A 312 0.24 -4.11 22.05
C ARG A 312 -0.45 -3.11 22.99
N TYR A 313 -1.40 -3.57 23.80
CA TYR A 313 -2.11 -2.73 24.77
C TYR A 313 -1.31 -2.50 26.06
N TYR A 314 -0.34 -3.36 26.33
CA TYR A 314 0.46 -3.32 27.57
C TYR A 314 1.87 -2.77 27.36
N THR A 315 2.39 -2.83 26.14
CA THR A 315 3.76 -2.40 25.84
C THR A 315 3.76 -1.35 24.73
N LYS A 316 4.49 -0.27 24.96
CA LYS A 316 4.69 0.81 23.98
C LYS A 316 6.18 1.02 23.74
N VAL A 317 6.57 1.02 22.48
CA VAL A 317 7.94 1.41 22.12
C VAL A 317 8.12 2.90 22.40
N ARG A 318 9.19 3.24 23.08
CA ARG A 318 9.54 4.62 23.45
C ARG A 318 10.53 5.19 22.42
N GLU A 319 10.50 6.50 22.27
CA GLU A 319 11.42 7.27 21.42
C GLU A 319 12.89 6.89 21.66
N ARG A 320 13.32 6.79 22.93
CA ARG A 320 14.69 6.38 23.29
C ARG A 320 15.08 4.99 22.77
N GLN A 321 14.15 4.05 22.68
CA GLN A 321 14.45 2.72 22.12
C GLN A 321 14.72 2.80 20.62
N ALA A 322 13.97 3.65 19.90
CA ALA A 322 14.21 3.91 18.48
C ALA A 322 15.53 4.64 18.25
N GLU A 323 15.87 5.62 19.10
CA GLU A 323 17.14 6.32 19.07
C GLU A 323 18.32 5.36 19.22
N ILE A 324 18.31 4.51 20.27
CA ILE A 324 19.36 3.51 20.51
C ILE A 324 19.47 2.55 19.30
N ALA A 325 18.34 2.12 18.76
CA ALA A 325 18.31 1.21 17.62
C ALA A 325 18.92 1.85 16.36
N ILE A 326 18.53 3.08 16.06
CA ILE A 326 19.05 3.81 14.89
C ILE A 326 20.54 4.04 15.02
N ASN A 327 21.01 4.54 16.17
CA ASN A 327 22.42 4.80 16.43
C ASN A 327 23.25 3.52 16.37
N ARG A 328 22.73 2.39 16.87
CA ARG A 328 23.40 1.09 16.78
C ARG A 328 23.54 0.61 15.33
N VAL A 329 22.50 0.79 14.52
CA VAL A 329 22.56 0.44 13.08
C VAL A 329 23.57 1.33 12.34
N ILE A 330 23.64 2.61 12.66
CA ILE A 330 24.61 3.53 12.08
C ILE A 330 26.03 3.15 12.51
N ASP A 331 26.27 2.90 13.80
CA ASP A 331 27.59 2.48 14.28
C ASP A 331 28.04 1.15 13.65
N TYR A 332 27.11 0.21 13.42
CA TYR A 332 27.41 -1.02 12.68
C TYR A 332 27.88 -0.74 11.26
N VAL A 333 27.23 0.19 10.56
CA VAL A 333 27.63 0.55 9.21
C VAL A 333 28.99 1.25 9.20
N GLU A 334 29.27 2.13 10.15
CA GLU A 334 30.53 2.88 10.22
C GLU A 334 31.68 2.03 10.77
N ASN A 335 31.41 1.11 11.68
CA ASN A 335 32.40 0.30 12.40
C ASN A 335 32.03 -1.19 12.38
N PRO A 336 31.93 -1.86 11.21
CA PRO A 336 31.43 -3.24 11.11
C PRO A 336 32.27 -4.25 11.91
N GLU A 337 33.57 -4.02 12.04
CA GLU A 337 34.48 -4.91 12.77
C GLU A 337 34.11 -5.06 14.27
N LYS A 338 33.55 -4.02 14.87
CA LYS A 338 33.07 -4.09 16.27
C LYS A 338 31.96 -5.11 16.49
N TYR A 339 31.24 -5.47 15.42
CA TYR A 339 30.06 -6.32 15.51
C TYR A 339 30.30 -7.74 15.00
N LYS A 340 31.50 -8.04 14.50
CA LYS A 340 31.84 -9.33 13.88
C LYS A 340 31.61 -10.49 14.85
N GLU A 341 32.23 -10.44 16.02
CA GLU A 341 32.07 -11.49 17.05
C GLU A 341 30.63 -11.65 17.50
N PHE A 342 29.90 -10.54 17.67
CA PHE A 342 28.47 -10.57 18.04
C PHE A 342 27.64 -11.27 16.96
N LEU A 343 27.87 -10.98 15.70
CA LEU A 343 27.13 -11.58 14.60
C LEU A 343 27.45 -13.07 14.41
N GLU A 344 28.72 -13.45 14.57
CA GLU A 344 29.16 -14.85 14.56
C GLU A 344 28.50 -15.62 15.70
N MET A 345 28.59 -15.14 16.95
CA MET A 345 27.94 -15.75 18.10
C MET A 345 26.42 -15.91 17.91
N LYS A 346 25.77 -14.89 17.34
CA LYS A 346 24.33 -14.95 17.04
C LYS A 346 23.99 -15.99 15.99
N ALA A 347 24.81 -16.12 14.96
CA ALA A 347 24.65 -17.15 13.95
C ALA A 347 24.77 -18.55 14.54
N ASP A 348 25.77 -18.78 15.40
CA ASP A 348 25.98 -20.06 16.09
C ASP A 348 24.81 -20.44 16.97
N ILE A 349 24.27 -19.48 17.75
CA ILE A 349 23.09 -19.71 18.59
C ILE A 349 21.85 -20.07 17.74
N MET A 350 21.70 -19.46 16.56
CA MET A 350 20.59 -19.80 15.65
C MET A 350 20.75 -21.21 15.08
N MET A 351 21.96 -21.61 14.70
CA MET A 351 22.24 -22.96 14.18
C MET A 351 22.06 -24.04 15.25
N MET A 352 22.32 -23.75 16.53
CA MET A 352 22.07 -24.70 17.64
C MET A 352 20.59 -24.94 17.94
N LYS A 353 19.69 -24.07 17.45
CA LYS A 353 18.24 -24.18 17.64
C LYS A 353 17.50 -24.87 16.51
N MET A 354 18.19 -25.25 15.43
CA MET A 354 17.66 -26.02 14.31
C MET A 354 17.98 -27.51 14.49
#